data_79a8a9bf71d148e8e67555e01f9aa151
#
_entry.id   79a8a9bf71d148e8e67555e01f9aa151
#
_cell.length_a   1.000
_cell.length_b   1.000
_cell.length_c   1.000
_cell.angle_alpha   90.00
_cell.angle_beta   90.00
_cell.angle_gamma   90.00
#
_symmetry.space_group_name_H-M   'P 1'
#
loop_
_entity.id
_entity.type
_entity.pdbx_description
1 polymer ?
#
loop_
_entity_poly.entity_id
_entity_poly.type
_entity_poly.pdbx_seq_one_letter_code
_entity_poly.pdbx_strand_id
1 'polypeptide(L)'
;MKLHISLNVQDIEASTRFYTSFFGQEPHKVRPGYANFDVAAPPIKLALNQATEPLTYGTLNHLGILVESPADVLVARQRLADAGLATMDEDDTVCCHARQDKVWAFDPDGHAWEIYAITDDMTDEELAAHATEARLGPGGAVCCAPTPPDDHAPATHTPSAARTT
;
A
#
# COMPACT_ATOMS: atom_id res chain seq x y z
N MET A 1 2.45 22.02 -7.01
CA MET A 1 1.73 20.99 -7.79
C MET A 1 1.53 19.82 -6.85
N LYS A 2 0.37 19.14 -6.86
CA LYS A 2 0.08 17.96 -6.05
C LYS A 2 -0.47 16.85 -6.93
N LEU A 3 -0.10 15.60 -6.65
CA LEU A 3 -0.76 14.45 -7.22
C LEU A 3 -2.17 14.35 -6.62
N HIS A 4 -3.19 14.16 -7.45
CA HIS A 4 -4.53 13.86 -6.97
C HIS A 4 -4.86 12.39 -7.22
N ILE A 5 -5.17 11.68 -6.15
CA ILE A 5 -5.63 10.28 -6.16
C ILE A 5 -7.07 10.29 -5.64
N SER A 6 -7.95 9.56 -6.29
CA SER A 6 -9.33 9.37 -5.83
C SER A 6 -9.64 7.89 -5.77
N LEU A 7 -10.01 7.40 -4.59
CA LEU A 7 -10.37 6.01 -4.34
C LEU A 7 -11.85 5.90 -4.01
N ASN A 8 -12.48 4.86 -4.51
CA ASN A 8 -13.74 4.41 -3.97
C ASN A 8 -13.45 3.41 -2.84
N VAL A 9 -14.12 3.57 -1.71
CA VAL A 9 -13.90 2.77 -0.49
C VAL A 9 -15.21 2.14 -0.03
N GLN A 10 -15.16 0.94 0.50
CA GLN A 10 -16.36 0.24 0.95
C GLN A 10 -16.90 0.80 2.27
N ASP A 11 -16.00 1.20 3.18
CA ASP A 11 -16.31 1.82 4.46
C ASP A 11 -15.51 3.11 4.63
N ILE A 12 -16.19 4.26 4.46
CA ILE A 12 -15.55 5.59 4.52
C ILE A 12 -14.95 5.88 5.89
N GLU A 13 -15.54 5.39 6.98
CA GLU A 13 -15.03 5.63 8.33
C GLU A 13 -13.78 4.80 8.59
N ALA A 14 -13.79 3.51 8.23
CA ALA A 14 -12.63 2.64 8.35
C ALA A 14 -11.45 3.16 7.50
N SER A 15 -11.70 3.53 6.25
CA SER A 15 -10.68 4.07 5.36
C SER A 15 -10.16 5.43 5.86
N THR A 16 -11.03 6.28 6.40
CA THR A 16 -10.58 7.56 6.98
C THR A 16 -9.65 7.34 8.17
N ARG A 17 -9.97 6.41 9.08
CA ARG A 17 -9.08 6.05 10.20
C ARG A 17 -7.74 5.50 9.71
N PHE A 18 -7.76 4.60 8.73
CA PHE A 18 -6.54 4.07 8.14
C PHE A 18 -5.64 5.18 7.60
N TYR A 19 -6.17 6.04 6.72
CA TYR A 19 -5.37 7.10 6.10
C TYR A 19 -4.95 8.21 7.08
N THR A 20 -5.70 8.45 8.15
CA THR A 20 -5.26 9.30 9.26
C THR A 20 -3.97 8.76 9.88
N SER A 21 -3.93 7.46 10.17
CA SER A 21 -2.75 6.80 10.74
C SER A 21 -1.62 6.69 9.72
N PHE A 22 -1.94 6.34 8.48
CA PHE A 22 -0.97 6.16 7.40
C PHE A 22 -0.20 7.45 7.10
N PHE A 23 -0.90 8.58 6.94
CA PHE A 23 -0.26 9.88 6.70
C PHE A 23 0.18 10.59 7.98
N GLY A 24 -0.25 10.13 9.15
CA GLY A 24 0.01 10.80 10.42
C GLY A 24 -0.65 12.17 10.54
N GLN A 25 -1.79 12.39 9.86
CA GLN A 25 -2.52 13.66 9.89
C GLN A 25 -4.02 13.45 9.74
N GLU A 26 -4.80 14.38 10.30
CA GLU A 26 -6.25 14.38 10.18
C GLU A 26 -6.70 14.71 8.74
N PRO A 27 -7.89 14.23 8.32
CA PRO A 27 -8.44 14.59 7.02
C PRO A 27 -8.67 16.11 6.95
N HIS A 28 -8.36 16.70 5.80
CA HIS A 28 -8.61 18.13 5.55
C HIS A 28 -10.11 18.44 5.46
N LYS A 29 -10.91 17.49 4.97
CA LYS A 29 -12.36 17.64 4.85
C LYS A 29 -13.07 16.30 5.02
N VAL A 30 -14.18 16.30 5.78
CA VAL A 30 -15.08 15.15 5.94
C VAL A 30 -16.52 15.60 5.63
N ARG A 31 -17.26 14.77 4.90
CA ARG A 31 -18.69 14.92 4.59
C ARG A 31 -19.34 13.53 4.59
N PRO A 32 -20.67 13.41 4.64
CA PRO A 32 -21.32 12.12 4.47
C PRO A 32 -20.84 11.43 3.19
N GLY A 33 -20.29 10.22 3.33
CA GLY A 33 -19.75 9.42 2.23
C GLY A 33 -18.48 9.95 1.57
N TYR A 34 -17.77 10.90 2.20
CA TYR A 34 -16.59 11.53 1.60
C TYR A 34 -15.58 11.97 2.66
N ALA A 35 -14.30 11.73 2.40
CA ALA A 35 -13.21 12.35 3.13
C ALA A 35 -12.07 12.72 2.16
N ASN A 36 -11.24 13.71 2.51
CA ASN A 36 -10.01 13.94 1.79
C ASN A 36 -8.85 14.34 2.71
N PHE A 37 -7.66 14.02 2.25
CA PHE A 37 -6.40 14.39 2.85
C PHE A 37 -5.64 15.33 1.91
N ASP A 38 -5.03 16.37 2.47
CA ASP A 38 -4.21 17.32 1.73
C ASP A 38 -2.78 17.27 2.30
N VAL A 39 -2.04 16.24 1.89
CA VAL A 39 -0.69 15.96 2.36
C VAL A 39 0.28 16.94 1.74
N ALA A 40 1.20 17.45 2.54
CA ALA A 40 2.21 18.42 2.08
C ALA A 40 3.48 17.74 1.59
N ALA A 41 3.90 16.69 2.28
CA ALA A 41 5.09 15.90 1.97
C ALA A 41 4.80 14.40 2.11
N PRO A 42 4.78 13.66 1.00
CA PRO A 42 4.82 14.11 -0.38
C PRO A 42 3.56 14.92 -0.76
N PRO A 43 3.61 15.77 -1.79
CA PRO A 43 2.47 16.62 -2.16
C PRO A 43 1.35 15.80 -2.83
N ILE A 44 0.47 15.21 -2.01
CA ILE A 44 -0.64 14.36 -2.42
C ILE A 44 -1.97 14.97 -1.95
N LYS A 45 -2.96 14.93 -2.81
CA LYS A 45 -4.36 15.10 -2.45
C LYS A 45 -5.09 13.78 -2.67
N LEU A 46 -5.41 13.09 -1.58
CA LEU A 46 -6.18 11.85 -1.60
C LEU A 46 -7.65 12.18 -1.32
N ALA A 47 -8.55 11.71 -2.17
CA ALA A 47 -9.99 11.73 -1.95
C ALA A 47 -10.51 10.30 -1.77
N LEU A 48 -11.38 10.11 -0.78
CA LEU A 48 -12.09 8.87 -0.48
C LEU A 48 -13.58 9.10 -0.74
N ASN A 49 -14.20 8.21 -1.48
CA ASN A 49 -15.62 8.26 -1.82
C ASN A 49 -16.27 6.93 -1.43
N GLN A 50 -17.33 6.99 -0.60
CA GLN A 50 -18.11 5.80 -0.25
C GLN A 50 -18.68 5.15 -1.50
N ALA A 51 -18.35 3.90 -1.73
CA ALA A 51 -18.94 3.11 -2.81
C ALA A 51 -20.41 2.76 -2.49
N THR A 52 -21.25 2.78 -3.50
CA THR A 52 -22.65 2.35 -3.40
C THR A 52 -22.84 0.90 -3.78
N GLU A 53 -21.86 0.33 -4.47
CA GLU A 53 -21.84 -1.05 -4.94
C GLU A 53 -20.56 -1.74 -4.43
N PRO A 54 -20.53 -3.07 -4.37
CA PRO A 54 -19.31 -3.81 -4.02
C PRO A 54 -18.14 -3.43 -4.94
N LEU A 55 -16.97 -3.19 -4.34
CA LEU A 55 -15.77 -2.85 -5.09
C LEU A 55 -15.29 -4.03 -5.93
N THR A 56 -14.80 -3.72 -7.12
CA THR A 56 -14.13 -4.68 -8.00
C THR A 56 -12.67 -4.26 -8.16
N TYR A 57 -11.78 -5.23 -8.06
CA TYR A 57 -10.35 -4.97 -8.23
C TYR A 57 -10.04 -4.66 -9.71
N GLY A 58 -9.09 -3.75 -9.88
CA GLY A 58 -8.65 -3.28 -11.19
C GLY A 58 -7.19 -3.65 -11.49
N THR A 59 -6.54 -2.82 -12.31
CA THR A 59 -5.15 -2.99 -12.75
C THR A 59 -4.14 -2.28 -11.86
N LEU A 60 -4.58 -1.59 -10.81
CA LEU A 60 -3.67 -0.98 -9.83
C LEU A 60 -2.99 -2.10 -9.03
N ASN A 61 -1.66 -2.16 -9.09
CA ASN A 61 -0.88 -3.11 -8.32
C ASN A 61 -0.69 -2.59 -6.88
N HIS A 62 -0.06 -1.44 -6.74
CA HIS A 62 0.14 -0.77 -5.45
C HIS A 62 0.40 0.73 -5.62
N LEU A 63 0.47 1.42 -4.50
CA LEU A 63 0.87 2.81 -4.39
C LEU A 63 2.10 2.91 -3.48
N GLY A 64 2.98 3.88 -3.72
CA GLY A 64 4.21 4.00 -2.94
C GLY A 64 4.57 5.43 -2.57
N ILE A 65 5.26 5.57 -1.44
CA ILE A 65 5.87 6.81 -0.98
C ILE A 65 7.37 6.57 -0.82
N LEU A 66 8.16 7.16 -1.71
CA LEU A 66 9.60 7.21 -1.55
C LEU A 66 9.95 8.24 -0.47
N VAL A 67 10.70 7.81 0.54
CA VAL A 67 11.24 8.66 1.60
C VAL A 67 12.75 8.84 1.43
N GLU A 68 13.33 9.78 2.17
CA GLU A 68 14.73 10.18 1.95
C GLU A 68 15.73 9.16 2.50
N SER A 69 15.35 8.38 3.53
CA SER A 69 16.29 7.49 4.20
C SER A 69 15.61 6.25 4.82
N PRO A 70 16.38 5.18 5.11
CA PRO A 70 15.89 4.05 5.90
C PRO A 70 15.37 4.46 7.29
N ALA A 71 15.92 5.51 7.88
CA ALA A 71 15.43 6.03 9.16
C ALA A 71 13.98 6.53 9.07
N ASP A 72 13.60 7.10 7.93
CA ASP A 72 12.21 7.55 7.70
C ASP A 72 11.26 6.35 7.53
N VAL A 73 11.75 5.25 6.96
CA VAL A 73 11.00 3.98 6.91
C VAL A 73 10.74 3.45 8.32
N LEU A 74 11.76 3.46 9.20
CA LEU A 74 11.60 3.04 10.60
C LEU A 74 10.60 3.91 11.36
N VAL A 75 10.61 5.23 11.14
CA VAL A 75 9.62 6.16 11.72
C VAL A 75 8.21 5.82 11.23
N ALA A 76 8.05 5.50 9.95
CA ALA A 76 6.77 5.08 9.39
C ALA A 76 6.31 3.75 10.00
N ARG A 77 7.18 2.74 10.10
CA ARG A 77 6.89 1.45 10.76
C ARG A 77 6.36 1.64 12.17
N GLN A 78 7.07 2.44 12.98
CA GLN A 78 6.66 2.68 14.35
C GLN A 78 5.28 3.35 14.40
N ARG A 79 5.04 4.37 13.58
CA ARG A 79 3.73 5.04 13.52
C ARG A 79 2.60 4.08 13.16
N LEU A 80 2.80 3.24 12.15
CA LEU A 80 1.79 2.28 11.70
C LEU A 80 1.54 1.20 12.76
N ALA A 81 2.60 0.71 13.41
CA ALA A 81 2.51 -0.25 14.51
C ALA A 81 1.78 0.34 15.73
N ASP A 82 2.10 1.58 16.12
CA ASP A 82 1.42 2.28 17.24
C ASP A 82 -0.07 2.50 16.96
N ALA A 83 -0.44 2.61 15.69
CA ALA A 83 -1.83 2.69 15.25
C ALA A 83 -2.52 1.31 15.16
N GLY A 84 -1.81 0.21 15.40
CA GLY A 84 -2.33 -1.15 15.32
C GLY A 84 -2.64 -1.61 13.89
N LEU A 85 -2.02 -0.98 12.88
CA LEU A 85 -2.19 -1.40 11.49
C LEU A 85 -1.33 -2.63 11.20
N ALA A 86 -1.88 -3.57 10.42
CA ALA A 86 -1.13 -4.70 9.91
C ALA A 86 -0.10 -4.22 8.88
N THR A 87 1.16 -4.58 9.09
CA THR A 87 2.27 -4.20 8.22
C THR A 87 3.13 -5.41 7.87
N MET A 88 3.86 -5.31 6.77
CA MET A 88 4.91 -6.24 6.40
C MET A 88 6.18 -5.44 6.12
N ASP A 89 7.29 -5.88 6.73
CA ASP A 89 8.59 -5.24 6.59
C ASP A 89 9.44 -6.01 5.60
N GLU A 90 10.14 -5.30 4.74
CA GLU A 90 11.16 -5.84 3.85
C GLU A 90 12.40 -4.95 3.96
N ASP A 91 13.47 -5.52 4.52
CA ASP A 91 14.76 -4.85 4.64
C ASP A 91 15.75 -5.43 3.65
N ASP A 92 16.62 -4.57 3.12
CA ASP A 92 17.68 -4.96 2.21
C ASP A 92 17.15 -5.75 0.99
N THR A 93 15.90 -5.46 0.58
CA THR A 93 15.26 -6.17 -0.54
C THR A 93 15.66 -5.57 -1.87
N VAL A 94 15.85 -6.43 -2.88
CA VAL A 94 16.10 -5.97 -4.26
C VAL A 94 14.80 -5.99 -5.03
N CYS A 95 14.32 -4.81 -5.39
CA CYS A 95 13.10 -4.62 -6.14
C CYS A 95 13.24 -3.45 -7.12
N CYS A 96 12.67 -3.58 -8.33
CA CYS A 96 12.63 -2.50 -9.31
C CYS A 96 14.01 -1.89 -9.63
N HIS A 97 15.04 -2.73 -9.72
CA HIS A 97 16.43 -2.35 -10.04
C HIS A 97 17.17 -1.59 -8.92
N ALA A 98 16.67 -1.63 -7.69
CA ALA A 98 17.32 -0.99 -6.56
C ALA A 98 17.25 -1.86 -5.31
N ARG A 99 18.19 -1.66 -4.40
CA ARG A 99 18.15 -2.19 -3.04
C ARG A 99 17.37 -1.21 -2.17
N GLN A 100 16.46 -1.72 -1.36
CA GLN A 100 15.47 -0.90 -0.66
C GLN A 100 15.17 -1.46 0.73
N ASP A 101 14.89 -0.55 1.65
CA ASP A 101 14.15 -0.86 2.88
C ASP A 101 12.74 -0.33 2.73
N LYS A 102 11.72 -1.12 3.15
CA LYS A 102 10.33 -0.73 3.02
C LYS A 102 9.42 -1.31 4.08
N VAL A 103 8.27 -0.68 4.22
CA VAL A 103 7.12 -1.21 4.96
C VAL A 103 5.90 -1.17 4.06
N TRP A 104 5.17 -2.27 4.03
CA TRP A 104 3.87 -2.38 3.40
C TRP A 104 2.76 -2.17 4.43
N ALA A 105 1.69 -1.50 4.01
CA ALA A 105 0.43 -1.42 4.72
C ALA A 105 -0.73 -1.63 3.74
N PHE A 106 -1.83 -2.19 4.23
CA PHE A 106 -3.03 -2.44 3.42
C PHE A 106 -4.18 -1.63 3.97
N ASP A 107 -4.83 -0.87 3.10
CA ASP A 107 -6.04 -0.18 3.50
C ASP A 107 -7.22 -1.17 3.68
N PRO A 108 -8.35 -0.74 4.27
CA PRO A 108 -9.48 -1.65 4.52
C PRO A 108 -10.09 -2.29 3.27
N ASP A 109 -9.83 -1.73 2.09
CA ASP A 109 -10.29 -2.26 0.81
C ASP A 109 -9.21 -3.08 0.09
N GLY A 110 -8.06 -3.31 0.74
CA GLY A 110 -6.97 -4.15 0.23
C GLY A 110 -6.02 -3.44 -0.74
N HIS A 111 -6.06 -2.11 -0.86
CA HIS A 111 -5.03 -1.40 -1.61
C HIS A 111 -3.70 -1.47 -0.87
N ALA A 112 -2.68 -2.02 -1.55
CA ALA A 112 -1.34 -2.07 -1.00
C ALA A 112 -0.64 -0.72 -1.13
N TRP A 113 -0.04 -0.28 -0.03
CA TRP A 113 0.82 0.89 0.04
C TRP A 113 2.19 0.51 0.56
N GLU A 114 3.23 0.99 -0.11
CA GLU A 114 4.59 0.91 0.41
C GLU A 114 5.12 2.29 0.84
N ILE A 115 5.90 2.31 1.91
CA ILE A 115 6.76 3.42 2.27
C ILE A 115 8.19 2.89 2.20
N TYR A 116 9.02 3.43 1.32
CA TYR A 116 10.30 2.83 1.00
C TYR A 116 11.41 3.87 0.82
N ALA A 117 12.64 3.44 1.09
CA ALA A 117 13.85 4.18 0.81
C ALA A 117 14.78 3.34 -0.09
N ILE A 118 15.36 3.97 -1.09
CA ILE A 118 16.42 3.36 -1.91
C ILE A 118 17.72 3.46 -1.13
N THR A 119 18.36 2.33 -0.89
CA THR A 119 19.66 2.25 -0.19
C THR A 119 20.82 2.11 -1.16
N ASP A 120 20.56 1.51 -2.33
CA ASP A 120 21.55 1.34 -3.39
C ASP A 120 20.87 1.23 -4.75
N ASP A 121 21.40 1.95 -5.75
CA ASP A 121 20.92 1.89 -7.14
C ASP A 121 21.79 0.88 -7.90
N MET A 122 21.25 -0.30 -8.10
CA MET A 122 21.99 -1.44 -8.60
C MET A 122 22.26 -1.35 -10.11
N THR A 123 23.46 -1.71 -10.50
CA THR A 123 23.83 -1.88 -11.91
C THR A 123 23.19 -3.12 -12.52
N ASP A 124 23.10 -3.17 -13.85
CA ASP A 124 22.58 -4.34 -14.56
C ASP A 124 23.36 -5.63 -14.25
N GLU A 125 24.69 -5.52 -13.98
CA GLU A 125 25.53 -6.65 -13.63
C GLU A 125 25.21 -7.22 -12.24
N GLU A 126 25.03 -6.34 -11.25
CA GLU A 126 24.62 -6.70 -9.88
C GLU A 126 23.23 -7.31 -9.85
N LEU A 127 22.29 -6.76 -10.63
CA LEU A 127 20.97 -7.33 -10.79
C LEU A 127 20.98 -8.72 -11.41
N ALA A 128 21.80 -8.95 -12.43
CA ALA A 128 21.95 -10.26 -13.06
C ALA A 128 22.54 -11.29 -12.09
N ALA A 129 23.52 -10.88 -11.27
CA ALA A 129 24.09 -11.72 -10.22
C ALA A 129 23.04 -12.08 -9.16
N HIS A 130 22.31 -11.08 -8.66
CA HIS A 130 21.23 -11.28 -7.68
C HIS A 130 20.10 -12.17 -8.21
N ALA A 131 19.69 -11.98 -9.47
CA ALA A 131 18.66 -12.81 -10.11
C ALA A 131 19.10 -14.28 -10.25
N THR A 132 20.39 -14.54 -10.38
CA THR A 132 20.94 -15.89 -10.44
C THR A 132 20.92 -16.54 -9.06
N GLU A 133 21.23 -15.81 -8.00
CA GLU A 133 21.17 -16.27 -6.62
C GLU A 133 19.73 -16.53 -6.18
N ALA A 134 18.80 -15.61 -6.51
CA ALA A 134 17.38 -15.74 -6.19
C ALA A 134 16.71 -16.96 -6.85
N ARG A 135 17.17 -17.37 -8.03
CA ARG A 135 16.68 -18.60 -8.71
C ARG A 135 17.11 -19.89 -8.02
N LEU A 136 18.12 -19.85 -7.18
CA LEU A 136 18.61 -20.98 -6.41
C LEU A 136 17.94 -21.12 -5.03
N GLY A 137 17.14 -20.12 -4.63
CA GLY A 137 16.38 -20.11 -3.37
C GLY A 137 14.89 -20.46 -3.57
N PRO A 138 14.21 -21.01 -2.54
CA PRO A 138 12.78 -21.27 -2.59
C PRO A 138 12.00 -19.95 -2.42
N GLY A 139 11.72 -19.26 -3.53
CA GLY A 139 10.94 -18.02 -3.52
C GLY A 139 11.60 -16.94 -4.36
N GLY A 140 11.38 -17.00 -5.68
CA GLY A 140 11.81 -15.91 -6.56
C GLY A 140 11.13 -14.61 -6.13
N ALA A 141 11.92 -13.58 -5.85
CA ALA A 141 11.42 -12.25 -5.54
C ALA A 141 10.60 -11.72 -6.73
N VAL A 142 9.30 -11.68 -6.57
CA VAL A 142 8.41 -11.02 -7.53
C VAL A 142 8.27 -9.60 -7.01
N CYS A 143 8.65 -8.60 -7.82
CA CYS A 143 8.41 -7.18 -7.56
C CYS A 143 6.91 -6.85 -7.60
N CYS A 144 6.14 -7.48 -6.73
CA CYS A 144 4.70 -7.29 -6.66
C CYS A 144 4.32 -6.99 -5.21
N ALA A 145 3.27 -6.20 -5.04
CA ALA A 145 2.69 -6.01 -3.73
C ALA A 145 2.41 -7.37 -3.07
N PRO A 146 2.77 -7.56 -1.81
CA PRO A 146 2.45 -8.78 -1.09
C PRO A 146 0.94 -8.96 -0.99
N THR A 147 0.50 -10.21 -0.82
CA THR A 147 -0.90 -10.47 -0.54
C THR A 147 -1.23 -9.98 0.88
N PRO A 148 -2.35 -9.27 1.07
CA PRO A 148 -2.77 -8.87 2.41
C PRO A 148 -2.87 -10.09 3.34
N PRO A 149 -2.61 -9.94 4.65
CA PRO A 149 -2.92 -10.96 5.64
C PRO A 149 -4.38 -11.40 5.54
N ASP A 150 -4.68 -12.68 5.88
CA ASP A 150 -6.00 -13.29 5.71
C ASP A 150 -7.17 -12.51 6.37
N ASP A 151 -6.89 -11.75 7.43
CA ASP A 151 -7.84 -10.87 8.12
C ASP A 151 -8.17 -9.57 7.37
N HIS A 152 -7.40 -9.25 6.33
CA HIS A 152 -7.58 -8.11 5.41
C HIS A 152 -7.86 -8.57 3.98
N ALA A 153 -8.02 -9.87 3.75
CA ALA A 153 -8.42 -10.38 2.45
C ALA A 153 -9.85 -9.92 2.14
N PRO A 154 -10.08 -9.36 0.95
CA PRO A 154 -11.41 -8.92 0.56
C PRO A 154 -12.37 -10.10 0.59
N ALA A 155 -13.58 -9.87 1.09
CA ALA A 155 -14.62 -10.88 1.11
C ALA A 155 -14.81 -11.46 -0.30
N THR A 156 -14.44 -12.72 -0.51
CA THR A 156 -14.66 -13.42 -1.78
C THR A 156 -16.14 -13.56 -1.99
N HIS A 157 -16.74 -12.71 -2.82
CA HIS A 157 -18.11 -12.88 -3.27
C HIS A 157 -18.21 -14.13 -4.16
N THR A 158 -18.67 -15.22 -3.59
CA THR A 158 -19.16 -16.34 -4.38
C THR A 158 -20.44 -15.88 -5.07
N PRO A 159 -20.54 -15.82 -6.39
CA PRO A 159 -21.79 -15.44 -7.05
C PRO A 159 -22.87 -16.47 -6.66
N SER A 160 -23.95 -16.00 -6.01
CA SER A 160 -25.13 -16.79 -5.74
C SER A 160 -25.71 -17.27 -7.07
N ALA A 161 -25.74 -18.59 -7.25
CA ALA A 161 -26.39 -19.21 -8.40
C ALA A 161 -27.87 -18.80 -8.40
N ALA A 162 -28.28 -18.04 -9.41
CA ALA A 162 -29.67 -17.71 -9.65
C ALA A 162 -30.45 -19.02 -9.83
N ARG A 163 -31.37 -19.31 -8.91
CA ARG A 163 -32.34 -20.38 -9.08
C ARG A 163 -33.35 -19.92 -10.12
N THR A 164 -33.27 -20.49 -11.28
CA THR A 164 -34.34 -20.43 -12.29
C THR A 164 -35.48 -21.35 -11.82
N THR A 165 -36.62 -20.78 -11.55
CA THR A 165 -37.94 -21.48 -11.51
C THR A 165 -38.74 -21.06 -12.72
#